data_c4e9499a939632c1ca1753da4591b57e
#
_entry.id   c4e9499a939632c1ca1753da4591b57e
#
_cell.length_a   1.000
_cell.length_b   1.000
_cell.length_c   1.000
_cell.angle_alpha   90.00
_cell.angle_beta   90.00
_cell.angle_gamma   90.00
#
_symmetry.space_group_name_H-M   'P 1'
#
loop_
_entity.id
_entity.type
_entity.pdbx_description
1 polymer ?
#
loop_
_entity_poly.entity_id
_entity_poly.type
_entity_poly.pdbx_seq_one_letter_code
_entity_poly.pdbx_strand_id
1 'polypeptide(L)' 'MAKKVLVNLDLSKNQILNVALQNLTSAPSSPVTGQIYYNSTDKAVYFWDGTSWINVSGDITEVVAGSGLTGG' A
#
# COMPACT_ATOMS: atom_id res chain seq x y z
N MET A 1 -7.46 -21.97 -5.43
CA MET A 1 -6.06 -21.68 -5.74
C MET A 1 -5.95 -20.39 -6.56
N ALA A 2 -4.98 -19.58 -6.23
CA ALA A 2 -4.81 -18.30 -6.91
C ALA A 2 -4.29 -18.51 -8.33
N LYS A 3 -4.77 -17.70 -9.25
CA LYS A 3 -4.30 -17.73 -10.62
C LYS A 3 -3.19 -16.69 -10.74
N LYS A 4 -2.03 -17.10 -11.24
CA LYS A 4 -0.91 -16.21 -11.38
C LYS A 4 -0.94 -15.50 -12.73
N VAL A 5 -0.68 -14.20 -12.71
CA VAL A 5 -0.48 -13.42 -13.92
C VAL A 5 1.03 -13.23 -14.03
N LEU A 6 1.63 -13.80 -15.06
CA LEU A 6 3.09 -13.82 -15.17
C LEU A 6 3.63 -12.72 -16.08
N VAL A 7 2.77 -11.84 -16.56
CA VAL A 7 3.16 -10.68 -17.35
C VAL A 7 2.35 -9.50 -16.85
N ASN A 8 2.73 -8.30 -17.24
CA ASN A 8 1.99 -7.12 -16.83
C ASN A 8 0.57 -7.16 -17.37
N LEU A 9 -0.36 -6.67 -16.55
CA LEU A 9 -1.76 -6.57 -16.94
C LEU A 9 -2.06 -5.11 -17.20
N ASP A 10 -2.35 -4.78 -18.45
CA ASP A 10 -2.65 -3.40 -18.81
C ASP A 10 -4.16 -3.21 -18.85
N LEU A 11 -4.68 -2.40 -17.92
CA LEU A 11 -6.11 -2.15 -17.83
C LEU A 11 -6.54 -0.92 -18.62
N SER A 12 -5.64 -0.33 -19.38
CA SER A 12 -5.92 0.80 -20.25
C SER A 12 -6.63 1.92 -19.51
N LYS A 13 -6.17 2.19 -18.29
CA LYS A 13 -6.69 3.27 -17.42
C LYS A 13 -8.10 3.00 -16.90
N ASN A 14 -8.52 1.75 -16.94
CA ASN A 14 -9.81 1.38 -16.34
C ASN A 14 -9.63 0.99 -14.88
N GLN A 15 -10.66 1.20 -14.10
CA GLN A 15 -10.65 0.90 -12.67
C GLN A 15 -10.81 -0.59 -12.42
N ILE A 16 -10.33 -1.00 -11.26
CA ILE A 16 -10.62 -2.33 -10.72
C ILE A 16 -11.61 -2.12 -9.60
N LEU A 17 -12.81 -2.68 -9.76
CA LEU A 17 -13.87 -2.50 -8.77
C LEU A 17 -13.89 -3.62 -7.76
N ASN A 18 -14.22 -3.27 -6.51
CA ASN A 18 -14.37 -4.25 -5.42
C ASN A 18 -13.11 -5.10 -5.23
N VAL A 19 -11.96 -4.47 -5.36
CA VAL A 19 -10.69 -5.17 -5.24
C VAL A 19 -10.21 -5.06 -3.80
N ALA A 20 -9.55 -6.11 -3.33
CA ALA A 20 -8.87 -6.07 -2.05
C ALA A 20 -7.38 -6.32 -2.30
N LEU A 21 -6.54 -5.63 -1.55
CA LEU A 21 -5.10 -5.87 -1.63
C LEU A 21 -4.77 -7.16 -0.90
N GLN A 22 -3.61 -7.72 -1.21
CA GLN A 22 -3.15 -8.91 -0.51
C GLN A 22 -3.00 -8.59 0.97
N ASN A 23 -3.64 -9.38 1.82
CA ASN A 23 -3.56 -9.21 3.26
C ASN A 23 -2.43 -10.08 3.82
N LEU A 24 -1.49 -9.44 4.49
CA LEU A 24 -0.36 -10.15 5.08
C LEU A 24 -0.14 -9.64 6.50
N THR A 25 0.41 -10.49 7.35
CA THR A 25 0.72 -10.07 8.72
C THR A 25 2.12 -9.47 8.80
N SER A 26 2.91 -9.65 7.76
CA SER A 26 4.25 -9.07 7.70
C SER A 26 4.59 -8.81 6.24
N ALA A 27 5.64 -8.03 6.01
CA ALA A 27 6.01 -7.65 4.66
C ALA A 27 6.43 -8.88 3.83
N PRO A 28 6.05 -8.91 2.55
CA PRO A 28 6.50 -10.00 1.68
C PRO A 28 8.00 -9.90 1.44
N SER A 29 8.61 -11.05 1.13
CA SER A 29 10.03 -11.09 0.83
C SER A 29 10.28 -10.73 -0.62
N SER A 30 11.48 -10.29 -0.90
CA SER A 30 11.93 -10.01 -2.27
C SER A 30 10.95 -9.10 -3.03
N PRO A 31 10.61 -7.93 -2.48
CA PRO A 31 9.65 -7.06 -3.14
C PRO A 31 10.24 -6.41 -4.38
N VAL A 32 9.35 -5.96 -5.26
CA VAL A 32 9.74 -5.14 -6.40
C VAL A 32 9.26 -3.73 -6.18
N THR A 33 9.94 -2.76 -6.79
CA THR A 33 9.57 -1.36 -6.65
C THR A 33 8.11 -1.14 -7.04
N GLY A 34 7.37 -0.48 -6.19
CA GLY A 34 5.95 -0.22 -6.43
C GLY A 34 5.02 -1.32 -5.96
N GLN A 35 5.56 -2.40 -5.42
CA GLN A 35 4.70 -3.46 -4.89
C GLN A 35 3.95 -2.94 -3.67
N ILE A 36 2.67 -3.29 -3.56
CA ILE A 36 1.83 -2.84 -2.44
C ILE A 36 1.19 -4.05 -1.77
N TYR A 37 0.89 -3.89 -0.49
CA TYR A 37 0.13 -4.91 0.25
C TYR A 37 -0.55 -4.26 1.44
N TYR A 38 -1.51 -4.97 2.02
CA TYR A 38 -2.18 -4.52 3.23
C TYR A 38 -1.63 -5.32 4.42
N ASN A 39 -1.08 -4.61 5.40
CA ASN A 39 -0.58 -5.25 6.61
C ASN A 39 -1.71 -5.34 7.61
N SER A 40 -2.21 -6.55 7.85
CA SER A 40 -3.36 -6.73 8.74
C SER A 40 -2.99 -6.58 10.21
N THR A 41 -1.73 -6.68 10.56
CA THR A 41 -1.27 -6.46 11.92
C THR A 41 -1.29 -4.97 12.23
N ASP A 42 -0.75 -4.15 11.34
CA ASP A 42 -0.72 -2.70 11.52
C ASP A 42 -1.99 -2.04 11.02
N LYS A 43 -2.79 -2.75 10.24
CA LYS A 43 -3.99 -2.20 9.60
C LYS A 43 -3.64 -1.03 8.71
N ALA A 44 -2.64 -1.20 7.90
CA ALA A 44 -2.14 -0.13 7.04
C ALA A 44 -1.67 -0.70 5.70
N VAL A 45 -1.69 0.15 4.68
CA VAL A 45 -1.20 -0.21 3.36
C VAL A 45 0.23 0.27 3.23
N TYR A 46 1.07 -0.57 2.68
CA TYR A 46 2.48 -0.24 2.47
C TYR A 46 2.84 -0.41 1.00
N PHE A 47 3.81 0.36 0.55
CA PHE A 47 4.38 0.15 -0.78
C PHE A 47 5.91 0.12 -0.66
N TRP A 48 6.53 -0.60 -1.61
CA TRP A 48 8.00 -0.71 -1.64
C TRP A 48 8.54 0.36 -2.58
N ASP A 49 9.39 1.25 -2.05
CA ASP A 49 9.92 2.36 -2.84
C ASP A 49 11.24 2.00 -3.54
N GLY A 50 11.64 0.74 -3.44
CA GLY A 50 12.90 0.27 -3.99
C GLY A 50 13.96 0.08 -2.93
N THR A 51 13.75 0.62 -1.75
CA THR A 51 14.71 0.54 -0.65
C THR A 51 14.04 0.11 0.65
N SER A 52 12.85 0.60 0.92
CA SER A 52 12.16 0.29 2.16
C SER A 52 10.65 0.29 1.95
N TRP A 53 9.93 -0.26 2.93
CA TRP A 53 8.47 -0.26 2.93
C TRP A 53 7.99 1.05 3.52
N ILE A 54 7.13 1.75 2.79
CA ILE A 54 6.60 3.04 3.18
C ILE A 54 5.11 2.88 3.49
N ASN A 55 4.70 3.38 4.64
CA ASN A 55 3.29 3.39 5.03
C ASN A 55 2.57 4.42 4.16
N VAL A 56 1.59 3.96 3.39
CA VAL A 56 0.90 4.85 2.46
C VAL A 56 0.13 5.94 3.17
N SER A 57 -0.44 5.63 4.34
CA SER A 57 -1.14 6.67 5.07
C SER A 57 -0.18 7.67 5.66
N GLY A 58 1.09 7.34 5.65
CA GLY A 58 2.09 8.25 6.11
C GLY A 58 1.96 8.53 7.57
N ASP A 59 2.59 9.58 7.99
CA ASP A 59 2.58 9.96 9.36
C ASP A 59 1.88 11.26 9.48
N ILE A 60 0.64 11.29 9.04
CA ILE A 60 -0.03 12.50 8.97
C ILE A 60 -0.63 12.86 10.21
N THR A 61 -0.50 12.07 11.18
CA THR A 61 -1.06 12.42 12.43
C THR A 61 -0.53 13.70 12.90
N GLU A 62 0.47 14.05 12.43
CA GLU A 62 0.89 15.24 12.83
C GLU A 62 0.51 16.25 12.05
N VAL A 63 0.21 16.51 11.89
CA VAL A 63 -0.16 17.36 11.08
C VAL A 63 -1.17 18.03 11.17
N VAL A 64 -1.28 17.80 11.65
CA VAL A 64 -1.97 18.23 11.81
C VAL A 64 -2.51 18.76 12.11
N ALA A 65 -2.32 18.85 12.40
CA ALA A 65 -2.63 19.37 12.83
C ALA A 65 -2.73 19.89 12.89
N GLY A 66 -2.61 19.87 12.96
CA GLY A 66 -2.65 20.47 13.31
C GLY A 66 -2.71 20.82 13.10
N SER A 67 -2.76 20.80 13.24
CA SER A 67 -2.73 21.20 13.23
C SER A 67 -2.83 21.46 12.98
N GLY A 68 -3.00 21.64 12.97
CA GLY A 68 -3.11 22.00 13.09
C GLY A 68 -3.36 22.08 12.70
N LEU A 69 -3.56 22.17 12.79
CA LEU A 69 -3.72 22.41 12.75
C LEU A 69 -3.88 22.67 12.65
N THR A 70 -4.01 22.79 12.81
CA THR A 70 -4.08 23.13 12.95
C THR A 70 -4.20 23.29 12.85
N GLY A 71 -4.40 23.47 12.92
CA GLY A 71 -4.46 23.66 13.16
C GLY A 71 -4.54 23.56 13.01
N GLY A 72 -4.73 23.78 13.01
CA GLY A 72 -4.69 23.76 13.21
C GLY A 72 -4.70 23.74 13.03
#